data_10b509c86ac5e7937632a4e9b85ecca2
#
_entry.id   10b509c86ac5e7937632a4e9b85ecca2
#
_cell.length_a   1.000
_cell.length_b   1.000
_cell.length_c   1.000
_cell.angle_alpha   90.00
_cell.angle_beta   90.00
_cell.angle_gamma   90.00
#
_symmetry.space_group_name_H-M   'P 1'
#
loop_
_entity.id
_entity.type
_entity.pdbx_description
1 polymer ?
#
loop_
_entity_poly.entity_id
_entity_poly.type
_entity_poly.pdbx_seq_one_letter_code
_entity_poly.pdbx_strand_id
1 'polypeptide(L)'
;MKKRIIIICSILAVLVLVGAGIGGFINHQNNKVFKVAFYNLEDEIKNPLKEIIIQNYDGKLKFDDLAEKDFNAKKIAKKYDLYFSWNGNSVEQLAKYSKDIPAACSQMLISTVDKKNALPFLLNHYELAYLSQAQNASGLDFPASFVDYMNYLFAMKNQVFIPFFTEGKDDDTLLGLISVQAEALCGTEGYKKLVSLINKYGNFYQVWEQEIGYSSTLGTSITLKYIMDGLAAYVPNDLSIANWTNATAKDVKTYASEKQIGVLFSSLSNHRKMDVKIMREYEADRMPVLSVKEDHCLIAPAVCVVNLSAASKKEIAEEILQSLVSDENQSYLSD
;
A
#
# COMPACT_ATOMS: atom_id res chain seq x y z
N MET A 1 18.86 55.60 -41.12
CA MET A 1 18.41 54.22 -40.95
C MET A 1 19.44 53.32 -40.23
N LYS A 2 20.69 53.24 -40.63
CA LYS A 2 21.69 52.33 -40.01
C LYS A 2 21.88 52.50 -38.50
N LYS A 3 21.94 53.72 -37.94
CA LYS A 3 22.09 53.95 -36.49
C LYS A 3 20.90 53.40 -35.64
N ARG A 4 19.66 53.51 -36.14
CA ARG A 4 18.49 52.99 -35.44
C ARG A 4 18.43 51.44 -35.41
N ILE A 5 18.88 50.77 -36.47
CA ILE A 5 18.98 49.33 -36.56
C ILE A 5 20.01 48.80 -35.55
N ILE A 6 21.17 49.47 -35.42
CA ILE A 6 22.22 49.09 -34.46
C ILE A 6 21.70 49.21 -33.02
N ILE A 7 20.96 50.26 -32.69
CA ILE A 7 20.39 50.46 -31.35
C ILE A 7 19.36 49.36 -31.01
N ILE A 8 18.48 49.02 -31.96
CA ILE A 8 17.48 47.96 -31.77
C ILE A 8 18.13 46.60 -31.58
N CYS A 9 19.14 46.25 -32.42
CA CYS A 9 19.90 45.00 -32.26
C CYS A 9 20.65 44.91 -30.91
N SER A 10 21.21 46.04 -30.43
CA SER A 10 21.88 46.10 -29.15
C SER A 10 20.90 45.89 -27.97
N ILE A 11 19.71 46.50 -28.03
CA ILE A 11 18.68 46.32 -27.02
C ILE A 11 18.19 44.86 -27.00
N LEU A 12 17.95 44.27 -28.16
CA LEU A 12 17.56 42.85 -28.30
C LEU A 12 18.62 41.91 -27.74
N ALA A 13 19.91 42.15 -28.05
CA ALA A 13 21.01 41.36 -27.50
C ALA A 13 21.11 41.46 -25.98
N VAL A 14 20.92 42.63 -25.38
CA VAL A 14 20.90 42.81 -23.94
C VAL A 14 19.69 42.11 -23.30
N LEU A 15 18.50 42.18 -23.90
CA LEU A 15 17.31 41.46 -23.42
C LEU A 15 17.51 39.94 -23.48
N VAL A 16 18.13 39.40 -24.51
CA VAL A 16 18.45 37.96 -24.62
C VAL A 16 19.47 37.56 -23.53
N LEU A 17 20.51 38.36 -23.31
CA LEU A 17 21.52 38.09 -22.27
C LEU A 17 20.94 38.17 -20.85
N VAL A 18 20.09 39.15 -20.59
CA VAL A 18 19.39 39.28 -19.30
C VAL A 18 18.41 38.12 -19.12
N GLY A 19 17.63 37.76 -20.15
CA GLY A 19 16.75 36.60 -20.12
C GLY A 19 17.48 35.28 -19.89
N ALA A 20 18.63 35.07 -20.57
CA ALA A 20 19.47 33.90 -20.36
C ALA A 20 20.12 33.88 -18.95
N GLY A 21 20.55 35.06 -18.45
CA GLY A 21 21.11 35.20 -17.10
C GLY A 21 20.06 34.90 -16.00
N ILE A 22 18.86 35.44 -16.13
CA ILE A 22 17.75 35.16 -15.21
C ILE A 22 17.34 33.68 -15.29
N GLY A 23 17.20 33.14 -16.51
CA GLY A 23 16.88 31.73 -16.71
C GLY A 23 17.95 30.79 -16.12
N GLY A 24 19.23 31.14 -16.32
CA GLY A 24 20.36 30.40 -15.72
C GLY A 24 20.38 30.48 -14.20
N PHE A 25 20.12 31.66 -13.62
CA PHE A 25 20.06 31.83 -12.17
C PHE A 25 18.89 31.10 -11.54
N ILE A 26 17.69 31.18 -12.13
CA ILE A 26 16.50 30.44 -11.67
C ILE A 26 16.75 28.93 -11.76
N ASN A 27 17.35 28.47 -12.86
CA ASN A 27 17.69 27.06 -13.02
C ASN A 27 18.75 26.59 -12.02
N HIS A 28 19.76 27.42 -11.73
CA HIS A 28 20.78 27.15 -10.72
C HIS A 28 20.19 27.11 -9.29
N GLN A 29 19.29 28.01 -8.96
CA GLN A 29 18.60 28.03 -7.67
C GLN A 29 17.64 26.82 -7.53
N ASN A 30 16.96 26.45 -8.61
CA ASN A 30 16.08 25.27 -8.62
C ASN A 30 16.87 23.95 -8.50
N ASN A 31 18.09 23.89 -9.04
CA ASN A 31 18.98 22.74 -8.88
C ASN A 31 19.54 22.56 -7.47
N LYS A 32 19.48 23.60 -6.63
CA LYS A 32 19.90 23.52 -5.22
C LYS A 32 18.79 23.02 -4.28
N VAL A 33 17.53 23.00 -4.74
CA VAL A 33 16.40 22.53 -3.92
C VAL A 33 16.15 21.06 -4.22
N PHE A 34 16.25 20.20 -3.21
CA PHE A 34 15.84 18.80 -3.31
C PHE A 34 14.31 18.71 -3.14
N LYS A 35 13.63 18.08 -4.11
CA LYS A 35 12.18 18.09 -4.20
C LYS A 35 11.63 16.68 -4.02
N VAL A 36 10.73 16.53 -3.07
CA VAL A 36 10.09 15.27 -2.71
C VAL A 36 8.59 15.40 -2.95
N ALA A 37 8.01 14.41 -3.60
CA ALA A 37 6.57 14.29 -3.77
C ALA A 37 6.03 13.11 -2.97
N PHE A 38 4.89 13.32 -2.30
CA PHE A 38 4.06 12.30 -1.70
C PHE A 38 2.75 12.19 -2.47
N TYR A 39 2.29 10.98 -2.73
CA TYR A 39 1.07 10.74 -3.48
C TYR A 39 0.22 9.69 -2.79
N ASN A 40 -1.00 10.08 -2.43
CA ASN A 40 -1.97 9.23 -1.72
C ASN A 40 -1.36 8.50 -0.50
N LEU A 41 -0.59 9.22 0.29
CA LEU A 41 -0.05 8.73 1.55
C LEU A 41 -0.69 9.50 2.72
N GLU A 42 -0.99 8.81 3.77
CA GLU A 42 -1.53 9.36 5.01
C GLU A 42 -0.48 10.17 5.76
N ASP A 43 -0.93 11.10 6.60
CA ASP A 43 -0.03 11.97 7.36
C ASP A 43 0.84 11.17 8.36
N GLU A 44 0.34 10.08 8.88
CA GLU A 44 1.04 9.16 9.78
C GLU A 44 2.27 8.52 9.12
N ILE A 45 2.25 8.35 7.80
CA ILE A 45 3.40 7.87 7.02
C ILE A 45 4.27 9.04 6.56
N LYS A 46 3.64 10.12 6.05
CA LYS A 46 4.37 11.26 5.49
C LYS A 46 5.23 12.00 6.50
N ASN A 47 4.72 12.18 7.73
CA ASN A 47 5.42 12.99 8.72
C ASN A 47 6.73 12.35 9.19
N PRO A 48 6.77 11.06 9.59
CA PRO A 48 8.04 10.38 9.87
C PRO A 48 9.01 10.39 8.68
N LEU A 49 8.52 10.21 7.45
CA LEU A 49 9.35 10.27 6.26
C LEU A 49 9.98 11.66 6.05
N LYS A 50 9.21 12.74 6.26
CA LYS A 50 9.74 14.11 6.19
C LYS A 50 10.84 14.32 7.22
N GLU A 51 10.66 13.82 8.45
CA GLU A 51 11.64 13.92 9.51
C GLU A 51 12.94 13.20 9.17
N ILE A 52 12.86 11.95 8.70
CA ILE A 52 14.03 11.19 8.25
C ILE A 52 14.76 11.93 7.13
N ILE A 53 14.04 12.47 6.13
CA ILE A 53 14.67 13.20 5.01
C ILE A 53 15.35 14.49 5.50
N ILE A 54 14.72 15.23 6.42
CA ILE A 54 15.28 16.45 7.01
C ILE A 54 16.55 16.15 7.80
N GLN A 55 16.59 15.07 8.54
CA GLN A 55 17.75 14.66 9.33
C GLN A 55 18.95 14.24 8.46
N ASN A 56 18.68 13.76 7.24
CA ASN A 56 19.71 13.25 6.33
C ASN A 56 20.10 14.22 5.21
N TYR A 57 19.61 15.46 5.24
CA TYR A 57 19.95 16.46 4.24
C TYR A 57 19.86 17.89 4.77
N ASP A 58 21.01 18.56 4.92
CA ASP A 58 21.12 19.94 5.43
C ASP A 58 20.78 21.02 4.39
N GLY A 59 20.47 20.62 3.15
CA GLY A 59 20.17 21.55 2.07
C GLY A 59 18.73 22.02 2.05
N LYS A 60 18.36 22.77 1.00
CA LYS A 60 16.98 23.23 0.81
C LYS A 60 16.08 22.08 0.33
N LEU A 61 15.08 21.78 1.12
CA LEU A 61 14.04 20.78 0.83
C LEU A 61 12.74 21.44 0.40
N LYS A 62 12.02 20.76 -0.48
CA LYS A 62 10.62 21.07 -0.80
C LYS A 62 9.83 19.79 -0.84
N PHE A 63 8.76 19.73 -0.05
CA PHE A 63 7.79 18.66 -0.03
C PHE A 63 6.48 19.11 -0.69
N ASP A 64 5.96 18.33 -1.60
CA ASP A 64 4.68 18.57 -2.25
C ASP A 64 3.79 17.31 -2.05
N ASP A 65 2.55 17.52 -1.58
CA ASP A 65 1.51 16.49 -1.54
C ASP A 65 0.74 16.55 -2.88
N LEU A 66 0.67 15.43 -3.59
CA LEU A 66 0.01 15.34 -4.89
C LEU A 66 -1.34 14.65 -4.76
N ALA A 67 -2.39 15.28 -5.26
CA ALA A 67 -3.69 14.65 -5.39
C ALA A 67 -3.76 13.79 -6.66
N GLU A 68 -4.72 12.86 -6.72
CA GLU A 68 -4.90 11.94 -7.86
C GLU A 68 -5.06 12.68 -9.20
N LYS A 69 -5.84 13.76 -9.22
CA LYS A 69 -6.04 14.61 -10.40
C LYS A 69 -4.76 15.27 -10.94
N ASP A 70 -3.73 15.39 -10.11
CA ASP A 70 -2.46 16.05 -10.45
C ASP A 70 -1.42 15.05 -10.96
N PHE A 71 -1.76 13.76 -10.98
CA PHE A 71 -0.83 12.72 -11.41
C PHE A 71 -0.54 12.80 -12.91
N ASN A 72 0.71 13.01 -13.24
CA ASN A 72 1.25 12.90 -14.59
C ASN A 72 2.71 12.47 -14.49
N ALA A 73 2.99 11.21 -14.80
CA ALA A 73 4.30 10.60 -14.61
C ALA A 73 5.44 11.40 -15.27
N LYS A 74 5.25 11.89 -16.51
CA LYS A 74 6.27 12.67 -17.23
C LYS A 74 6.56 14.03 -16.59
N LYS A 75 5.54 14.70 -16.04
CA LYS A 75 5.71 15.99 -15.34
C LYS A 75 6.35 15.76 -13.97
N ILE A 76 5.91 14.73 -13.23
CA ILE A 76 6.45 14.35 -11.93
C ILE A 76 7.93 14.02 -12.05
N ALA A 77 8.29 13.14 -12.99
CA ALA A 77 9.69 12.74 -13.23
C ALA A 77 10.64 13.90 -13.58
N LYS A 78 10.12 14.99 -14.13
CA LYS A 78 10.92 16.20 -14.44
C LYS A 78 11.01 17.18 -13.27
N LYS A 79 10.07 17.10 -12.31
CA LYS A 79 9.92 18.12 -11.26
C LYS A 79 10.52 17.67 -9.94
N TYR A 80 10.46 16.40 -9.63
CA TYR A 80 10.83 15.86 -8.32
C TYR A 80 12.07 14.98 -8.38
N ASP A 81 12.76 14.87 -7.25
CA ASP A 81 13.96 14.07 -7.07
C ASP A 81 13.61 12.70 -6.45
N LEU A 82 12.66 12.65 -5.50
CA LEU A 82 12.07 11.43 -4.96
C LEU A 82 10.54 11.51 -5.04
N TYR A 83 9.92 10.35 -5.23
CA TYR A 83 8.48 10.18 -5.23
C TYR A 83 8.09 9.01 -4.36
N PHE A 84 7.19 9.24 -3.40
CA PHE A 84 6.70 8.26 -2.46
C PHE A 84 5.22 7.97 -2.70
N SER A 85 4.86 6.70 -2.74
CA SER A 85 3.47 6.25 -2.91
C SER A 85 3.32 4.80 -2.48
N TRP A 86 2.09 4.38 -2.23
CA TRP A 86 1.76 2.97 -2.20
C TRP A 86 2.14 2.31 -3.54
N ASN A 87 2.58 1.05 -3.45
CA ASN A 87 2.90 0.26 -4.65
C ASN A 87 1.64 0.08 -5.51
N GLY A 88 1.76 0.36 -6.80
CA GLY A 88 0.66 0.27 -7.75
C GLY A 88 0.93 1.02 -9.04
N ASN A 89 -0.13 1.37 -9.76
CA ASN A 89 -0.06 1.96 -11.10
C ASN A 89 0.81 3.23 -11.17
N SER A 90 0.77 4.10 -10.15
CA SER A 90 1.57 5.33 -10.11
C SER A 90 3.08 5.05 -10.09
N VAL A 91 3.48 4.07 -9.26
CA VAL A 91 4.87 3.60 -9.16
C VAL A 91 5.31 2.95 -10.48
N GLU A 92 4.46 2.12 -11.09
CA GLU A 92 4.75 1.48 -12.39
C GLU A 92 4.94 2.47 -13.52
N GLN A 93 4.10 3.49 -13.59
CA GLN A 93 4.23 4.53 -14.60
C GLN A 93 5.50 5.36 -14.43
N LEU A 94 5.96 5.57 -13.19
CA LEU A 94 7.18 6.31 -12.89
C LEU A 94 8.45 5.46 -13.02
N ALA A 95 8.35 4.15 -12.87
CA ALA A 95 9.49 3.23 -12.96
C ALA A 95 10.33 3.39 -14.24
N LYS A 96 9.70 3.70 -15.39
CA LYS A 96 10.39 3.96 -16.65
C LYS A 96 11.23 5.26 -16.69
N TYR A 97 11.04 6.14 -15.72
CA TYR A 97 11.81 7.38 -15.58
C TYR A 97 12.80 7.33 -14.41
N SER A 98 12.74 6.26 -13.63
CA SER A 98 13.54 6.12 -12.41
C SER A 98 15.02 5.91 -12.70
N LYS A 99 15.82 6.18 -11.70
CA LYS A 99 17.23 5.82 -11.61
C LYS A 99 17.38 4.53 -10.80
N ASP A 100 18.54 3.90 -10.95
CA ASP A 100 18.85 2.67 -10.22
C ASP A 100 18.73 2.88 -8.71
N ILE A 101 18.26 1.85 -8.04
CA ILE A 101 18.28 1.77 -6.58
C ILE A 101 19.69 1.40 -6.14
N PRO A 102 20.26 2.07 -5.12
CA PRO A 102 21.58 1.74 -4.60
C PRO A 102 21.69 0.26 -4.21
N ALA A 103 22.82 -0.36 -4.52
CA ALA A 103 23.06 -1.77 -4.19
C ALA A 103 22.90 -2.06 -2.68
N ALA A 104 23.26 -1.08 -1.82
CA ALA A 104 23.07 -1.18 -0.37
C ALA A 104 21.59 -1.33 0.05
N CYS A 105 20.64 -0.83 -0.77
CA CYS A 105 19.20 -0.97 -0.52
C CYS A 105 18.61 -2.28 -1.07
N SER A 106 19.37 -3.05 -1.85
CA SER A 106 18.85 -4.25 -2.53
C SER A 106 18.42 -5.37 -1.58
N GLN A 107 18.94 -5.40 -0.36
CA GLN A 107 18.57 -6.37 0.67
C GLN A 107 17.12 -6.19 1.17
N MET A 108 16.54 -5.00 0.98
CA MET A 108 15.14 -4.70 1.32
C MET A 108 14.18 -5.01 0.17
N LEU A 109 14.67 -5.44 -1.00
CA LEU A 109 13.84 -5.86 -2.12
C LEU A 109 13.19 -7.20 -1.78
N ILE A 110 11.94 -7.12 -1.32
CA ILE A 110 11.14 -8.31 -1.04
C ILE A 110 10.66 -8.88 -2.39
N SER A 111 10.75 -10.18 -2.54
CA SER A 111 10.42 -10.90 -3.79
C SER A 111 9.00 -10.63 -4.31
N THR A 112 8.09 -10.19 -3.45
CA THR A 112 6.70 -9.84 -3.81
C THR A 112 6.57 -8.46 -4.46
N VAL A 113 7.58 -7.60 -4.35
CA VAL A 113 7.62 -6.25 -4.91
C VAL A 113 8.84 -6.10 -5.83
N ASP A 114 9.03 -7.08 -6.73
CA ASP A 114 10.18 -7.14 -7.64
C ASP A 114 10.10 -6.02 -8.70
N LYS A 115 10.46 -4.81 -8.28
CA LYS A 115 10.62 -3.66 -9.19
C LYS A 115 12.01 -3.09 -9.04
N LYS A 116 12.88 -3.40 -9.99
CA LYS A 116 14.26 -2.90 -10.06
C LYS A 116 14.39 -1.38 -9.90
N ASN A 117 13.31 -0.64 -10.10
CA ASN A 117 13.28 0.80 -10.23
C ASN A 117 12.45 1.52 -9.14
N ALA A 118 11.96 0.79 -8.15
CA ALA A 118 11.28 1.35 -6.99
C ALA A 118 11.72 0.55 -5.75
N LEU A 119 12.04 1.25 -4.67
CA LEU A 119 12.43 0.63 -3.41
C LEU A 119 11.20 0.53 -2.50
N PRO A 120 10.67 -0.68 -2.23
CA PRO A 120 9.72 -0.87 -1.14
C PRO A 120 10.48 -0.79 0.18
N PHE A 121 10.05 0.06 1.09
CA PHE A 121 10.78 0.27 2.36
C PHE A 121 9.88 0.19 3.59
N LEU A 122 8.56 0.32 3.44
CA LEU A 122 7.59 0.13 4.52
C LEU A 122 6.51 -0.84 4.05
N LEU A 123 6.37 -1.93 4.80
CA LEU A 123 5.36 -2.94 4.53
C LEU A 123 4.18 -2.78 5.45
N ASN A 124 3.01 -3.01 4.88
CA ASN A 124 1.77 -3.24 5.59
C ASN A 124 1.28 -4.65 5.21
N HIS A 125 0.45 -5.27 6.02
CA HIS A 125 -0.17 -6.56 5.68
C HIS A 125 -1.64 -6.57 6.11
N TYR A 126 -2.38 -7.49 5.52
CA TYR A 126 -3.73 -7.80 6.00
C TYR A 126 -3.66 -8.91 7.03
N GLU A 127 -4.49 -8.80 8.06
CA GLU A 127 -4.51 -9.72 9.19
C GLU A 127 -5.94 -10.01 9.63
N LEU A 128 -6.08 -11.13 10.34
CA LEU A 128 -7.25 -11.47 11.15
C LEU A 128 -6.89 -11.23 12.60
N ALA A 129 -7.59 -10.31 13.25
CA ALA A 129 -7.40 -10.03 14.68
C ALA A 129 -8.52 -10.73 15.47
N TYR A 130 -8.15 -11.66 16.32
CA TYR A 130 -9.04 -12.54 17.08
C TYR A 130 -9.24 -11.99 18.48
N LEU A 131 -10.49 -11.87 18.93
CA LEU A 131 -10.80 -11.43 20.31
C LEU A 131 -10.35 -12.48 21.32
N SER A 132 -9.27 -12.20 22.07
CA SER A 132 -8.63 -13.14 23.01
C SER A 132 -9.61 -13.69 24.06
N GLN A 133 -10.53 -12.84 24.56
CA GLN A 133 -11.54 -13.29 25.53
C GLN A 133 -12.48 -14.34 24.93
N ALA A 134 -12.96 -14.14 23.70
CA ALA A 134 -13.88 -15.07 23.05
C ALA A 134 -13.17 -16.37 22.66
N GLN A 135 -11.93 -16.28 22.21
CA GLN A 135 -11.08 -17.44 21.90
C GLN A 135 -10.87 -18.30 23.16
N ASN A 136 -10.43 -17.70 24.26
CA ASN A 136 -10.24 -18.42 25.52
C ASN A 136 -11.54 -19.07 26.03
N ALA A 137 -12.69 -18.37 25.90
CA ALA A 137 -13.99 -18.88 26.30
C ALA A 137 -14.46 -20.05 25.43
N SER A 138 -14.12 -20.07 24.14
CA SER A 138 -14.46 -21.15 23.23
C SER A 138 -13.60 -22.40 23.40
N GLY A 139 -12.40 -22.27 23.97
CA GLY A 139 -11.41 -23.34 24.06
C GLY A 139 -10.84 -23.75 22.70
N LEU A 140 -11.00 -22.94 21.66
CA LEU A 140 -10.48 -23.20 20.33
C LEU A 140 -9.09 -22.61 20.14
N ASP A 141 -8.22 -23.32 19.45
CA ASP A 141 -6.95 -22.79 18.98
C ASP A 141 -7.17 -21.86 17.77
N PHE A 142 -6.15 -21.08 17.41
CA PHE A 142 -6.15 -20.36 16.14
C PHE A 142 -6.29 -21.31 14.96
N PRO A 143 -7.11 -20.95 13.94
CA PRO A 143 -7.36 -21.84 12.81
C PRO A 143 -6.07 -22.12 12.02
N ALA A 144 -5.74 -23.38 11.85
CA ALA A 144 -4.56 -23.82 11.08
C ALA A 144 -4.82 -23.88 9.57
N SER A 145 -6.10 -23.99 9.18
CA SER A 145 -6.53 -24.05 7.77
C SER A 145 -7.74 -23.13 7.52
N PHE A 146 -8.02 -22.83 6.25
CA PHE A 146 -9.20 -22.06 5.87
C PHE A 146 -10.52 -22.77 6.28
N VAL A 147 -10.55 -24.10 6.27
CA VAL A 147 -11.72 -24.86 6.74
C VAL A 147 -11.89 -24.69 8.26
N ASP A 148 -10.79 -24.73 9.02
CA ASP A 148 -10.81 -24.50 10.47
C ASP A 148 -11.23 -23.06 10.78
N TYR A 149 -10.80 -22.09 9.95
CA TYR A 149 -11.24 -20.69 10.07
C TYR A 149 -12.76 -20.55 9.91
N MET A 150 -13.36 -21.21 8.93
CA MET A 150 -14.81 -21.20 8.78
C MET A 150 -15.49 -21.86 9.99
N ASN A 151 -14.99 -22.98 10.47
CA ASN A 151 -15.51 -23.64 11.67
C ASN A 151 -15.36 -22.75 12.91
N TYR A 152 -14.26 -22.04 13.04
CA TYR A 152 -14.01 -21.07 14.09
C TYR A 152 -15.05 -19.94 14.07
N LEU A 153 -15.35 -19.37 12.92
CA LEU A 153 -16.39 -18.34 12.79
C LEU A 153 -17.78 -18.85 13.23
N PHE A 154 -18.13 -20.10 12.87
CA PHE A 154 -19.37 -20.71 13.31
C PHE A 154 -19.41 -20.91 14.86
N ALA A 155 -18.30 -21.28 15.46
CA ALA A 155 -18.21 -21.41 16.90
C ALA A 155 -18.32 -20.05 17.62
N MET A 156 -17.79 -18.99 17.04
CA MET A 156 -17.86 -17.64 17.57
C MET A 156 -19.30 -17.09 17.68
N LYS A 157 -20.27 -17.60 16.92
CA LYS A 157 -21.69 -17.21 17.03
C LYS A 157 -22.25 -17.33 18.45
N ASN A 158 -21.70 -18.22 19.24
CA ASN A 158 -22.13 -18.43 20.63
C ASN A 158 -21.35 -17.59 21.65
N GLN A 159 -20.30 -16.90 21.22
CA GLN A 159 -19.38 -16.15 22.09
C GLN A 159 -19.49 -14.65 21.95
N VAL A 160 -19.85 -14.18 20.73
CA VAL A 160 -19.88 -12.75 20.38
C VAL A 160 -21.09 -12.43 19.52
N PHE A 161 -21.43 -11.14 19.42
CA PHE A 161 -22.53 -10.67 18.61
C PHE A 161 -22.21 -10.72 17.09
N ILE A 162 -20.97 -10.45 16.70
CA ILE A 162 -20.51 -10.40 15.32
C ILE A 162 -19.27 -11.31 15.17
N PRO A 163 -19.43 -12.56 14.69
CA PRO A 163 -18.31 -13.47 14.49
C PRO A 163 -17.20 -12.92 13.61
N PHE A 164 -17.56 -12.25 12.49
CA PHE A 164 -16.63 -11.63 11.54
C PHE A 164 -17.04 -10.19 11.25
N PHE A 165 -16.07 -9.28 11.23
CA PHE A 165 -16.30 -7.89 10.85
C PHE A 165 -15.10 -7.26 10.14
N THR A 166 -15.34 -6.17 9.39
CA THR A 166 -14.30 -5.38 8.73
C THR A 166 -14.83 -3.99 8.38
N GLU A 167 -13.94 -3.06 8.06
CA GLU A 167 -14.28 -1.76 7.48
C GLU A 167 -14.67 -1.92 6.00
N GLY A 168 -15.90 -2.45 5.79
CA GLY A 168 -16.34 -2.80 4.44
C GLY A 168 -16.65 -1.61 3.52
N LYS A 169 -16.70 -0.38 4.05
CA LYS A 169 -16.84 0.83 3.24
C LYS A 169 -15.51 1.29 2.62
N ASP A 170 -14.40 0.80 3.11
CA ASP A 170 -13.08 1.06 2.55
C ASP A 170 -12.78 0.08 1.41
N ASP A 171 -12.65 0.60 0.19
CA ASP A 171 -12.44 -0.20 -1.01
C ASP A 171 -11.13 -1.00 -0.94
N ASP A 172 -10.08 -0.44 -0.34
CA ASP A 172 -8.78 -1.11 -0.20
C ASP A 172 -8.87 -2.30 0.76
N THR A 173 -9.62 -2.15 1.84
CA THR A 173 -9.88 -3.24 2.80
C THR A 173 -10.70 -4.36 2.16
N LEU A 174 -11.75 -4.03 1.39
CA LEU A 174 -12.54 -5.06 0.67
C LEU A 174 -11.72 -5.78 -0.41
N LEU A 175 -10.94 -5.04 -1.20
CA LEU A 175 -10.04 -5.64 -2.18
C LEU A 175 -8.98 -6.51 -1.50
N GLY A 176 -8.47 -6.06 -0.36
CA GLY A 176 -7.57 -6.84 0.48
C GLY A 176 -8.21 -8.16 0.94
N LEU A 177 -9.44 -8.13 1.43
CA LEU A 177 -10.18 -9.32 1.86
C LEU A 177 -10.39 -10.32 0.71
N ILE A 178 -10.82 -9.83 -0.47
CA ILE A 178 -10.96 -10.68 -1.67
C ILE A 178 -9.61 -11.28 -2.07
N SER A 179 -8.55 -10.50 -1.99
CA SER A 179 -7.19 -10.91 -2.36
C SER A 179 -6.64 -11.99 -1.44
N VAL A 180 -6.76 -11.83 -0.13
CA VAL A 180 -6.29 -12.85 0.84
C VAL A 180 -7.14 -14.11 0.79
N GLN A 181 -8.44 -14.00 0.48
CA GLN A 181 -9.28 -15.18 0.27
C GLN A 181 -8.94 -15.91 -1.04
N ALA A 182 -8.64 -15.19 -2.12
CA ALA A 182 -8.16 -15.81 -3.35
C ALA A 182 -6.87 -16.61 -3.11
N GLU A 183 -5.92 -16.03 -2.36
CA GLU A 183 -4.69 -16.72 -1.99
C GLU A 183 -4.97 -17.91 -1.06
N ALA A 184 -5.80 -17.74 -0.05
CA ALA A 184 -6.16 -18.80 0.88
C ALA A 184 -6.78 -20.02 0.19
N LEU A 185 -7.61 -19.78 -0.83
CA LEU A 185 -8.35 -20.83 -1.55
C LEU A 185 -7.58 -21.46 -2.72
N CYS A 186 -6.66 -20.74 -3.34
CA CYS A 186 -5.98 -21.15 -4.58
C CYS A 186 -4.46 -21.06 -4.52
N GLY A 187 -3.88 -20.63 -3.40
CA GLY A 187 -2.46 -20.33 -3.28
C GLY A 187 -2.02 -19.10 -4.07
N THR A 188 -0.73 -18.82 -4.02
CA THR A 188 -0.10 -17.66 -4.67
C THR A 188 -0.35 -17.58 -6.18
N GLU A 189 -0.33 -18.72 -6.88
CA GLU A 189 -0.53 -18.74 -8.33
C GLU A 189 -1.99 -18.42 -8.71
N GLY A 190 -2.97 -18.84 -7.92
CA GLY A 190 -4.37 -18.48 -8.11
C GLY A 190 -4.60 -16.98 -7.91
N TYR A 191 -4.00 -16.40 -6.88
CA TYR A 191 -4.01 -14.95 -6.66
C TYR A 191 -3.39 -14.17 -7.83
N LYS A 192 -2.19 -14.56 -8.29
CA LYS A 192 -1.53 -13.94 -9.46
C LYS A 192 -2.40 -14.03 -10.71
N LYS A 193 -3.07 -15.15 -10.92
CA LYS A 193 -3.98 -15.33 -12.06
C LYS A 193 -5.19 -14.40 -11.95
N LEU A 194 -5.79 -14.23 -10.77
CA LEU A 194 -6.87 -13.27 -10.54
C LEU A 194 -6.43 -11.85 -10.90
N VAL A 195 -5.29 -11.39 -10.37
CA VAL A 195 -4.74 -10.06 -10.68
C VAL A 195 -4.49 -9.89 -12.19
N SER A 196 -3.92 -10.90 -12.84
CA SER A 196 -3.68 -10.89 -14.29
C SER A 196 -4.97 -10.76 -15.10
N LEU A 197 -6.03 -11.47 -14.70
CA LEU A 197 -7.34 -11.39 -15.34
C LEU A 197 -7.99 -10.02 -15.16
N ILE A 198 -7.94 -9.46 -13.96
CA ILE A 198 -8.45 -8.11 -13.68
C ILE A 198 -7.71 -7.07 -14.53
N ASN A 199 -6.39 -7.14 -14.59
CA ASN A 199 -5.57 -6.23 -15.41
C ASN A 199 -5.87 -6.38 -16.92
N LYS A 200 -6.13 -7.60 -17.39
CA LYS A 200 -6.44 -7.88 -18.80
C LYS A 200 -7.78 -7.31 -19.22
N TYR A 201 -8.81 -7.47 -18.39
CA TYR A 201 -10.18 -7.11 -18.74
C TYR A 201 -10.61 -5.74 -18.19
N GLY A 202 -9.94 -5.22 -17.17
CA GLY A 202 -10.22 -3.91 -16.59
C GLY A 202 -11.53 -3.81 -15.82
N ASN A 203 -12.24 -4.93 -15.60
CA ASN A 203 -13.46 -4.97 -14.82
C ASN A 203 -13.75 -6.36 -14.23
N PHE A 204 -14.42 -6.40 -13.09
CA PHE A 204 -14.76 -7.62 -12.38
C PHE A 204 -15.80 -8.50 -13.11
N TYR A 205 -16.71 -7.89 -13.88
CA TYR A 205 -17.76 -8.62 -14.55
C TYR A 205 -17.23 -9.67 -15.55
N GLN A 206 -16.21 -9.31 -16.32
CA GLN A 206 -15.59 -10.23 -17.29
C GLN A 206 -14.70 -11.30 -16.63
N VAL A 207 -14.33 -11.10 -15.37
CA VAL A 207 -13.51 -12.05 -14.58
C VAL A 207 -14.40 -12.97 -13.74
N TRP A 208 -15.66 -12.63 -13.57
CA TRP A 208 -16.59 -13.18 -12.59
C TRP A 208 -16.62 -14.72 -12.52
N GLU A 209 -16.74 -15.39 -13.66
CA GLU A 209 -16.82 -16.84 -13.76
C GLU A 209 -15.54 -17.51 -14.29
N GLN A 210 -14.45 -16.72 -14.46
CA GLN A 210 -13.20 -17.29 -14.92
C GLN A 210 -12.51 -18.05 -13.79
N GLU A 211 -12.08 -19.27 -14.09
CA GLU A 211 -11.32 -20.10 -13.14
C GLU A 211 -9.98 -19.46 -12.84
N ILE A 212 -9.72 -19.21 -11.57
CA ILE A 212 -8.42 -18.74 -11.06
C ILE A 212 -7.58 -19.88 -10.48
N GLY A 213 -8.20 -20.93 -10.03
CA GLY A 213 -7.55 -22.13 -9.51
C GLY A 213 -8.55 -23.28 -9.31
N TYR A 214 -8.02 -24.43 -8.93
CA TYR A 214 -8.82 -25.59 -8.54
C TYR A 214 -8.40 -26.04 -7.14
N SER A 215 -9.38 -26.16 -6.25
CA SER A 215 -9.14 -26.69 -4.92
C SER A 215 -9.45 -28.18 -4.87
N SER A 216 -8.43 -29.00 -4.69
CA SER A 216 -8.62 -30.46 -4.47
C SER A 216 -9.29 -30.76 -3.14
N THR A 217 -9.08 -29.92 -2.12
CA THR A 217 -9.68 -30.04 -0.79
C THR A 217 -11.20 -29.81 -0.85
N LEU A 218 -11.62 -28.80 -1.62
CA LEU A 218 -13.05 -28.47 -1.79
C LEU A 218 -13.70 -29.20 -2.98
N GLY A 219 -12.89 -29.82 -3.86
CA GLY A 219 -13.36 -30.51 -5.06
C GLY A 219 -14.01 -29.61 -6.11
N THR A 220 -13.62 -28.33 -6.18
CA THR A 220 -14.25 -27.35 -7.06
C THR A 220 -13.25 -26.36 -7.67
N SER A 221 -13.64 -25.81 -8.83
CA SER A 221 -12.96 -24.65 -9.41
C SER A 221 -13.26 -23.39 -8.61
N ILE A 222 -12.23 -22.64 -8.32
CA ILE A 222 -12.34 -21.33 -7.63
C ILE A 222 -12.39 -20.24 -8.68
N THR A 223 -13.37 -19.38 -8.55
CA THR A 223 -13.61 -18.21 -9.40
C THR A 223 -13.79 -16.97 -8.51
N LEU A 224 -13.76 -15.77 -9.08
CA LEU A 224 -14.13 -14.56 -8.33
C LEU A 224 -15.55 -14.69 -7.78
N LYS A 225 -16.49 -15.24 -8.57
CA LYS A 225 -17.86 -15.53 -8.13
C LYS A 225 -17.88 -16.41 -6.87
N TYR A 226 -17.10 -17.47 -6.84
CA TYR A 226 -17.03 -18.38 -5.69
C TYR A 226 -16.63 -17.64 -4.41
N ILE A 227 -15.60 -16.77 -4.50
CA ILE A 227 -15.15 -15.96 -3.37
C ILE A 227 -16.25 -15.01 -2.91
N MET A 228 -16.87 -14.29 -3.84
CA MET A 228 -17.91 -13.32 -3.53
C MET A 228 -19.19 -13.96 -2.97
N ASP A 229 -19.58 -15.12 -3.48
CA ASP A 229 -20.71 -15.91 -2.93
C ASP A 229 -20.39 -16.37 -1.50
N GLY A 230 -19.15 -16.77 -1.23
CA GLY A 230 -18.67 -17.13 0.10
C GLY A 230 -18.80 -15.95 1.08
N LEU A 231 -18.34 -14.76 0.69
CA LEU A 231 -18.47 -13.54 1.49
C LEU A 231 -19.95 -13.13 1.68
N ALA A 232 -20.75 -13.22 0.63
CA ALA A 232 -22.19 -12.93 0.70
C ALA A 232 -22.93 -13.88 1.66
N ALA A 233 -22.44 -15.11 1.82
CA ALA A 233 -23.02 -16.09 2.73
C ALA A 233 -22.77 -15.77 4.23
N TYR A 234 -21.93 -14.79 4.57
CA TYR A 234 -21.68 -14.44 5.97
C TYR A 234 -22.93 -13.93 6.69
N VAL A 235 -23.74 -13.09 6.02
CA VAL A 235 -24.97 -12.54 6.61
C VAL A 235 -26.05 -13.62 6.83
N PRO A 236 -26.48 -14.40 5.83
CA PRO A 236 -27.50 -15.42 6.02
C PRO A 236 -27.06 -16.56 6.96
N ASN A 237 -25.77 -16.71 7.20
CA ASN A 237 -25.23 -17.66 8.18
C ASN A 237 -24.96 -17.05 9.56
N ASP A 238 -25.39 -15.82 9.82
CA ASP A 238 -25.13 -15.07 11.06
C ASP A 238 -23.64 -14.98 11.43
N LEU A 239 -22.74 -14.94 10.44
CA LEU A 239 -21.31 -14.74 10.65
C LEU A 239 -20.95 -13.26 10.63
N SER A 240 -21.82 -12.40 10.08
CA SER A 240 -21.68 -10.95 10.11
C SER A 240 -23.05 -10.27 10.10
N ILE A 241 -23.06 -8.95 10.33
CA ILE A 241 -24.29 -8.14 10.29
C ILE A 241 -24.61 -7.67 8.87
N ALA A 242 -25.90 -7.36 8.60
CA ALA A 242 -26.41 -7.07 7.26
C ALA A 242 -25.67 -5.98 6.49
N ASN A 243 -25.16 -4.97 7.18
CA ASN A 243 -24.51 -3.80 6.56
C ASN A 243 -22.99 -3.80 6.70
N TRP A 244 -22.35 -4.95 6.94
CA TRP A 244 -20.91 -5.00 7.14
C TRP A 244 -20.11 -4.43 5.96
N THR A 245 -20.59 -4.55 4.73
CA THR A 245 -19.95 -3.97 3.52
C THR A 245 -20.04 -2.44 3.45
N ASN A 246 -20.80 -1.79 4.32
CA ASN A 246 -20.90 -0.33 4.44
C ASN A 246 -20.35 0.17 5.78
N ALA A 247 -19.77 -0.72 6.57
CA ALA A 247 -19.20 -0.38 7.87
C ALA A 247 -17.99 0.54 7.73
N THR A 248 -17.93 1.55 8.58
CA THR A 248 -16.84 2.54 8.63
C THR A 248 -15.83 2.17 9.72
N ALA A 249 -14.65 2.80 9.72
CA ALA A 249 -13.68 2.70 10.81
C ALA A 249 -14.30 3.03 12.18
N LYS A 250 -15.27 3.95 12.22
CA LYS A 250 -16.01 4.27 13.45
C LYS A 250 -16.85 3.11 13.94
N ASP A 251 -17.51 2.39 13.03
CA ASP A 251 -18.33 1.23 13.39
C ASP A 251 -17.44 0.11 13.90
N VAL A 252 -16.31 -0.16 13.22
CA VAL A 252 -15.29 -1.11 13.69
C VAL A 252 -14.83 -0.76 15.09
N LYS A 253 -14.43 0.50 15.34
CA LYS A 253 -13.97 0.95 16.65
C LYS A 253 -15.06 0.78 17.73
N THR A 254 -16.31 1.09 17.41
CA THR A 254 -17.43 0.94 18.33
C THR A 254 -17.64 -0.51 18.74
N TYR A 255 -17.83 -1.41 17.78
CA TYR A 255 -18.07 -2.83 18.06
C TYR A 255 -16.85 -3.53 18.68
N ALA A 256 -15.62 -3.16 18.30
CA ALA A 256 -14.41 -3.69 18.90
C ALA A 256 -14.25 -3.25 20.36
N SER A 257 -14.54 -1.98 20.67
CA SER A 257 -14.47 -1.47 22.05
C SER A 257 -15.48 -2.13 22.99
N GLU A 258 -16.61 -2.57 22.47
CA GLU A 258 -17.66 -3.31 23.17
C GLU A 258 -17.42 -4.82 23.18
N LYS A 259 -16.30 -5.31 22.61
CA LYS A 259 -15.92 -6.73 22.51
C LYS A 259 -16.98 -7.56 21.78
N GLN A 260 -17.66 -6.96 20.80
CA GLN A 260 -18.72 -7.60 20.03
C GLN A 260 -18.23 -8.35 18.80
N ILE A 261 -16.98 -8.10 18.36
CA ILE A 261 -16.37 -8.71 17.16
C ILE A 261 -15.50 -9.89 17.60
N GLY A 262 -15.75 -11.07 17.04
CA GLY A 262 -14.93 -12.26 17.29
C GLY A 262 -13.63 -12.25 16.48
N VAL A 263 -13.74 -11.95 15.18
CA VAL A 263 -12.63 -11.86 14.24
C VAL A 263 -12.78 -10.59 13.42
N LEU A 264 -11.79 -9.73 13.49
CA LEU A 264 -11.70 -8.50 12.73
C LEU A 264 -10.68 -8.68 11.59
N PHE A 265 -11.12 -8.49 10.34
CA PHE A 265 -10.20 -8.34 9.22
C PHE A 265 -9.81 -6.88 9.05
N SER A 266 -8.52 -6.62 9.00
CA SER A 266 -7.96 -5.27 8.88
C SER A 266 -6.58 -5.30 8.23
N SER A 267 -6.07 -4.15 7.81
CA SER A 267 -4.63 -3.99 7.61
C SER A 267 -3.95 -3.71 8.97
N LEU A 268 -2.68 -4.07 9.09
CA LEU A 268 -1.86 -3.75 10.27
C LEU A 268 -1.94 -2.25 10.61
N SER A 269 -1.81 -1.37 9.61
CA SER A 269 -1.88 0.08 9.82
C SER A 269 -3.24 0.54 10.37
N ASN A 270 -4.35 -0.01 9.87
CA ASN A 270 -5.68 0.31 10.39
C ASN A 270 -5.90 -0.26 11.79
N HIS A 271 -5.38 -1.46 12.05
CA HIS A 271 -5.41 -2.04 13.40
C HIS A 271 -4.63 -1.18 14.40
N ARG A 272 -3.44 -0.72 14.04
CA ARG A 272 -2.60 0.17 14.88
C ARG A 272 -3.19 1.57 15.11
N LYS A 273 -4.05 2.07 14.25
CA LYS A 273 -4.80 3.32 14.45
C LYS A 273 -5.90 3.21 15.52
N MET A 274 -6.24 2.01 15.95
CA MET A 274 -7.20 1.82 17.03
C MET A 274 -6.59 2.18 18.39
N ASP A 275 -7.45 2.43 19.38
CA ASP A 275 -7.02 2.66 20.76
C ASP A 275 -6.20 1.45 21.25
N VAL A 276 -5.05 1.72 21.89
CA VAL A 276 -4.16 0.67 22.45
C VAL A 276 -4.90 -0.31 23.38
N LYS A 277 -5.93 0.16 24.09
CA LYS A 277 -6.76 -0.72 24.94
C LYS A 277 -7.57 -1.71 24.12
N ILE A 278 -8.05 -1.28 22.94
CA ILE A 278 -8.77 -2.17 22.00
C ILE A 278 -7.79 -3.15 21.39
N MET A 279 -6.67 -2.65 20.86
CA MET A 279 -5.65 -3.50 20.22
C MET A 279 -5.17 -4.65 21.12
N ARG A 280 -4.96 -4.40 22.40
CA ARG A 280 -4.51 -5.42 23.37
C ARG A 280 -5.52 -6.54 23.63
N GLU A 281 -6.76 -6.36 23.24
CA GLU A 281 -7.80 -7.38 23.38
C GLU A 281 -7.84 -8.36 22.20
N TYR A 282 -7.10 -8.05 21.13
CA TYR A 282 -7.08 -8.82 19.89
C TYR A 282 -5.68 -9.35 19.61
N GLU A 283 -5.59 -10.63 19.24
CA GLU A 283 -4.36 -11.25 18.75
C GLU A 283 -4.44 -11.41 17.24
N ALA A 284 -3.45 -10.86 16.54
CA ALA A 284 -3.42 -10.87 15.09
C ALA A 284 -2.72 -12.11 14.54
N ASP A 285 -3.28 -12.69 13.48
CA ASP A 285 -2.68 -13.74 12.66
C ASP A 285 -3.05 -13.52 11.19
N ARG A 286 -2.39 -14.25 10.30
CA ARG A 286 -2.69 -14.24 8.87
C ARG A 286 -3.96 -15.03 8.55
N MET A 287 -4.58 -14.74 7.38
CA MET A 287 -5.62 -15.61 6.83
C MET A 287 -5.03 -17.01 6.58
N PRO A 288 -5.58 -18.08 7.18
CA PRO A 288 -5.06 -19.43 6.94
C PRO A 288 -5.40 -19.92 5.52
N VAL A 289 -4.48 -20.67 4.92
CA VAL A 289 -4.67 -21.30 3.61
C VAL A 289 -5.46 -22.61 3.73
N LEU A 290 -5.93 -23.15 2.60
CA LEU A 290 -6.68 -24.42 2.59
C LEU A 290 -5.89 -25.58 3.15
N SER A 291 -4.58 -25.61 2.88
CA SER A 291 -3.70 -26.67 3.36
C SER A 291 -2.39 -26.05 3.86
N VAL A 292 -1.94 -26.48 5.02
CA VAL A 292 -0.64 -26.06 5.60
C VAL A 292 0.57 -26.44 4.73
N LYS A 293 0.36 -27.26 3.69
CA LYS A 293 1.40 -27.67 2.71
C LYS A 293 1.41 -26.78 1.47
N GLU A 294 0.42 -25.91 1.30
CA GLU A 294 0.37 -25.02 0.15
C GLU A 294 1.28 -23.81 0.38
N ASP A 295 1.92 -23.38 -0.71
CA ASP A 295 2.69 -22.15 -0.69
C ASP A 295 1.78 -20.96 -0.34
N HIS A 296 2.25 -20.16 0.59
CA HIS A 296 1.54 -19.03 1.09
C HIS A 296 2.45 -17.81 1.02
N CYS A 297 2.02 -16.77 0.33
CA CYS A 297 2.68 -15.49 0.38
C CYS A 297 1.83 -14.49 1.18
N LEU A 298 2.49 -13.59 1.84
CA LEU A 298 1.83 -12.47 2.49
C LEU A 298 1.41 -11.47 1.43
N ILE A 299 0.11 -11.15 1.35
CA ILE A 299 -0.36 -10.01 0.58
C ILE A 299 -0.05 -8.76 1.38
N ALA A 300 1.00 -8.07 0.98
CA ALA A 300 1.53 -6.93 1.70
C ALA A 300 1.58 -5.70 0.78
N PRO A 301 0.64 -4.75 0.92
CA PRO A 301 0.82 -3.42 0.36
C PRO A 301 2.14 -2.83 0.87
N ALA A 302 2.87 -2.15 0.01
CA ALA A 302 4.14 -1.54 0.38
C ALA A 302 4.15 -0.07 0.00
N VAL A 303 4.72 0.78 0.86
CA VAL A 303 5.12 2.12 0.47
C VAL A 303 6.44 2.04 -0.26
N CYS A 304 6.46 2.57 -1.48
CA CYS A 304 7.61 2.58 -2.35
C CYS A 304 8.14 3.99 -2.54
N VAL A 305 9.46 4.08 -2.74
CA VAL A 305 10.11 5.30 -3.22
C VAL A 305 10.69 5.07 -4.61
N VAL A 306 10.43 6.01 -5.53
CA VAL A 306 11.01 6.04 -6.88
C VAL A 306 12.05 7.13 -6.92
N ASN A 307 13.28 6.76 -7.26
CA ASN A 307 14.38 7.70 -7.45
C ASN A 307 14.30 8.36 -8.84
N LEU A 308 14.00 9.64 -8.87
CA LEU A 308 13.88 10.46 -10.09
C LEU A 308 14.99 11.50 -10.18
N SER A 309 15.96 11.48 -9.27
CA SER A 309 16.98 12.51 -9.11
C SER A 309 17.82 12.73 -10.37
N ALA A 310 18.16 13.99 -10.60
CA ALA A 310 19.16 14.34 -11.62
C ALA A 310 20.55 13.87 -11.17
N ALA A 311 21.48 13.68 -12.12
CA ALA A 311 22.84 13.25 -11.83
C ALA A 311 23.56 14.13 -10.78
N SER A 312 23.27 15.44 -10.77
CA SER A 312 23.83 16.39 -9.80
C SER A 312 23.30 16.24 -8.35
N LYS A 313 22.29 15.40 -8.15
CA LYS A 313 21.66 15.12 -6.84
C LYS A 313 21.65 13.64 -6.51
N LYS A 314 22.37 12.84 -7.27
CA LYS A 314 22.42 11.40 -7.13
C LYS A 314 22.88 10.98 -5.74
N GLU A 315 23.97 11.53 -5.25
CA GLU A 315 24.54 11.21 -3.93
C GLU A 315 23.53 11.49 -2.81
N ILE A 316 22.87 12.65 -2.86
CA ILE A 316 21.84 13.02 -1.87
C ILE A 316 20.68 12.02 -1.88
N ALA A 317 20.19 11.64 -3.07
CA ALA A 317 19.12 10.67 -3.20
C ALA A 317 19.55 9.30 -2.65
N GLU A 318 20.77 8.85 -2.93
CA GLU A 318 21.33 7.59 -2.44
C GLU A 318 21.46 7.58 -0.92
N GLU A 319 21.94 8.66 -0.30
CA GLU A 319 22.03 8.80 1.16
C GLU A 319 20.65 8.71 1.81
N ILE A 320 19.65 9.42 1.28
CA ILE A 320 18.27 9.35 1.78
C ILE A 320 17.70 7.93 1.63
N LEU A 321 17.90 7.28 0.48
CA LEU A 321 17.41 5.92 0.25
C LEU A 321 18.05 4.90 1.19
N GLN A 322 19.37 5.03 1.45
CA GLN A 322 20.07 4.18 2.41
C GLN A 322 19.60 4.43 3.85
N SER A 323 19.35 5.67 4.19
CA SER A 323 18.81 6.05 5.49
C SER A 323 17.42 5.43 5.72
N LEU A 324 16.53 5.44 4.72
CA LEU A 324 15.19 4.84 4.83
C LEU A 324 15.22 3.35 5.16
N VAL A 325 16.25 2.63 4.76
CA VAL A 325 16.40 1.18 5.00
C VAL A 325 17.31 0.84 6.17
N SER A 326 17.79 1.82 6.92
CA SER A 326 18.58 1.58 8.13
C SER A 326 17.70 0.99 9.24
N ASP A 327 18.28 0.14 10.09
CA ASP A 327 17.55 -0.50 11.19
C ASP A 327 16.89 0.52 12.12
N GLU A 328 17.57 1.63 12.40
CA GLU A 328 17.04 2.72 13.25
C GLU A 328 15.78 3.35 12.64
N ASN A 329 15.83 3.73 11.35
CA ASN A 329 14.68 4.34 10.70
C ASN A 329 13.57 3.35 10.39
N GLN A 330 13.90 2.09 10.14
CA GLN A 330 12.88 1.03 10.01
C GLN A 330 12.15 0.79 11.33
N SER A 331 12.83 0.79 12.47
CA SER A 331 12.20 0.76 13.78
C SER A 331 11.30 1.96 14.00
N TYR A 332 11.79 3.17 13.70
CA TYR A 332 11.01 4.41 13.84
C TYR A 332 9.76 4.45 12.94
N LEU A 333 9.83 3.91 11.72
CA LEU A 333 8.71 3.85 10.79
C LEU A 333 7.67 2.78 11.16
N SER A 334 8.08 1.77 11.95
CA SER A 334 7.19 0.67 12.37
C SER A 334 6.51 0.90 13.72
N ASP A 335 6.94 1.87 14.51
CA ASP A 335 6.30 2.28 15.76
C ASP A 335 5.12 3.23 15.55
#